data_efbb80cd52bff2f0cc49febad7525f98
#
_entry.id   efbb80cd52bff2f0cc49febad7525f98
#
_cell.length_a   1.000
_cell.length_b   1.000
_cell.length_c   1.000
_cell.angle_alpha   90.00
_cell.angle_beta   90.00
_cell.angle_gamma   90.00
#
_symmetry.space_group_name_H-M   'P 1'
#
loop_
_entity.id
_entity.type
_entity.pdbx_description
1 polymer ?
#
loop_
_entity_poly.entity_id
_entity_poly.type
_entity_poly.pdbx_seq_one_letter_code
_entity_poly.pdbx_strand_id
1 'polypeptide(L)'
;MDISRDTLDIINNFIKTRVKDANSDGVVLGLSGGIDSAVTLSLSVAALGPDRVTGLIMPYEHTESVDLAKNHAEQLNVNTDTVSIKQIVKSFKSSSSLFAEKLSEGNLHSRIRMSILYGAGFSSNRLVVGTSNKSELLIGYWTKWGDGGTDFLPIGDLYKSQVYSLGEELGVPSGILSRKPTAELWEGQTDEEEFGFTYLELDQVLFNLERFDSVSQISEKTGISLKIIAKIKKLIQSSIHKRVFPPVCKIGLRTVGLDWRETIGTQ
;
A
#
# COMPACT_ATOMS: atom_id res chain seq x y z
N MET A 1 2.83 -16.28 -11.12
CA MET A 1 3.78 -15.29 -11.69
C MET A 1 5.02 -15.35 -10.82
N ASP A 2 6.12 -15.85 -11.37
CA ASP A 2 7.33 -16.06 -10.60
C ASP A 2 8.01 -14.74 -10.27
N ILE A 3 8.58 -14.66 -9.07
CA ILE A 3 9.41 -13.54 -8.64
C ILE A 3 10.84 -13.84 -9.12
N SER A 4 11.52 -12.82 -9.67
CA SER A 4 12.94 -12.95 -10.04
C SER A 4 13.79 -13.19 -8.80
N ARG A 5 14.86 -13.99 -8.91
CA ARG A 5 15.81 -14.21 -7.80
C ARG A 5 16.43 -12.94 -7.25
N ASP A 6 16.53 -11.91 -8.09
CA ASP A 6 17.13 -10.62 -7.72
C ASP A 6 16.12 -9.65 -7.09
N THR A 7 14.83 -10.01 -6.99
CA THR A 7 13.77 -9.10 -6.53
C THR A 7 14.03 -8.57 -5.12
N LEU A 8 14.46 -9.43 -4.20
CA LEU A 8 14.80 -9.02 -2.84
C LEU A 8 15.94 -8.00 -2.80
N ASP A 9 17.01 -8.24 -3.57
CA ASP A 9 18.16 -7.34 -3.63
C ASP A 9 17.79 -6.00 -4.26
N ILE A 10 16.97 -6.01 -5.29
CA ILE A 10 16.46 -4.79 -5.94
C ILE A 10 15.65 -3.96 -4.94
N ILE A 11 14.70 -4.58 -4.23
CA ILE A 11 13.86 -3.89 -3.24
C ILE A 11 14.69 -3.38 -2.07
N ASN A 12 15.60 -4.21 -1.53
CA ASN A 12 16.49 -3.81 -0.44
C ASN A 12 17.37 -2.61 -0.83
N ASN A 13 17.95 -2.63 -2.02
CA ASN A 13 18.74 -1.50 -2.53
C ASN A 13 17.88 -0.26 -2.76
N PHE A 14 16.66 -0.41 -3.25
CA PHE A 14 15.71 0.69 -3.40
C PHE A 14 15.41 1.36 -2.06
N ILE A 15 15.06 0.60 -1.01
CA ILE A 15 14.79 1.12 0.33
C ILE A 15 16.02 1.87 0.88
N LYS A 16 17.21 1.25 0.82
CA LYS A 16 18.46 1.87 1.27
C LYS A 16 18.73 3.19 0.57
N THR A 17 18.52 3.22 -0.74
CA THR A 17 18.75 4.41 -1.56
C THR A 17 17.77 5.53 -1.20
N ARG A 18 16.47 5.24 -1.04
CA ARG A 18 15.48 6.27 -0.64
C ARG A 18 15.82 6.91 0.70
N VAL A 19 16.17 6.08 1.70
CA VAL A 19 16.55 6.58 3.03
C VAL A 19 17.83 7.41 2.99
N LYS A 20 18.83 6.98 2.19
CA LYS A 20 20.09 7.71 2.02
C LYS A 20 19.87 9.06 1.30
N ASP A 21 19.14 9.05 0.18
CA ASP A 21 18.91 10.24 -0.64
C ASP A 21 18.14 11.33 0.14
N ALA A 22 17.25 10.92 1.04
CA ALA A 22 16.50 11.82 1.90
C ALA A 22 17.28 12.26 3.17
N ASN A 23 18.50 11.76 3.37
CA ASN A 23 19.26 11.96 4.61
C ASN A 23 18.43 11.64 5.87
N SER A 24 17.69 10.51 5.81
CA SER A 24 16.76 10.07 6.85
C SER A 24 17.39 9.00 7.74
N ASP A 25 16.97 8.94 9.00
CA ASP A 25 17.48 7.98 9.98
C ASP A 25 16.90 6.58 9.79
N GLY A 26 15.81 6.45 9.04
CA GLY A 26 15.14 5.18 8.78
C GLY A 26 13.74 5.37 8.21
N VAL A 27 12.86 4.46 8.58
CA VAL A 27 11.48 4.43 8.06
C VAL A 27 10.45 4.22 9.16
N VAL A 28 9.24 4.71 8.91
CA VAL A 28 8.03 4.44 9.70
C VAL A 28 6.95 3.89 8.77
N LEU A 29 6.20 2.88 9.22
CA LEU A 29 5.10 2.30 8.45
C LEU A 29 3.93 1.89 9.33
N GLY A 30 2.72 1.87 8.75
CA GLY A 30 1.52 1.38 9.40
C GLY A 30 1.44 -0.15 9.34
N LEU A 31 1.21 -0.77 10.49
CA LEU A 31 1.04 -2.22 10.60
C LEU A 31 -0.43 -2.55 10.79
N SER A 32 -1.05 -3.11 9.75
CA SER A 32 -2.46 -3.50 9.76
C SER A 32 -2.70 -4.95 10.19
N GLY A 33 -1.66 -5.79 10.21
CA GLY A 33 -1.80 -7.23 10.36
C GLY A 33 -2.21 -7.96 9.07
N GLY A 34 -2.27 -7.24 7.94
CA GLY A 34 -2.42 -7.80 6.60
C GLY A 34 -1.08 -8.10 5.94
N ILE A 35 -1.11 -8.93 4.88
CA ILE A 35 0.08 -9.45 4.19
C ILE A 35 0.98 -8.33 3.65
N ASP A 36 0.41 -7.27 3.06
CA ASP A 36 1.17 -6.18 2.45
C ASP A 36 2.02 -5.43 3.48
N SER A 37 1.43 -5.09 4.62
CA SER A 37 2.14 -4.43 5.72
C SER A 37 3.21 -5.35 6.34
N ALA A 38 2.93 -6.65 6.43
CA ALA A 38 3.87 -7.63 6.98
C ALA A 38 5.08 -7.83 6.06
N VAL A 39 4.87 -7.98 4.75
CA VAL A 39 5.94 -8.08 3.75
C VAL A 39 6.76 -6.80 3.71
N THR A 40 6.11 -5.63 3.70
CA THR A 40 6.80 -4.34 3.71
C THR A 40 7.65 -4.15 4.97
N LEU A 41 7.16 -4.60 6.13
CA LEU A 41 7.93 -4.60 7.39
C LEU A 41 9.18 -5.48 7.27
N SER A 42 9.02 -6.74 6.84
CA SER A 42 10.12 -7.68 6.69
C SER A 42 11.18 -7.17 5.71
N LEU A 43 10.79 -6.61 4.57
CA LEU A 43 11.69 -5.98 3.59
C LEU A 43 12.43 -4.77 4.18
N SER A 44 11.73 -3.93 4.94
CA SER A 44 12.33 -2.76 5.58
C SER A 44 13.39 -3.17 6.60
N VAL A 45 13.13 -4.20 7.39
CA VAL A 45 14.07 -4.78 8.36
C VAL A 45 15.26 -5.42 7.65
N ALA A 46 15.03 -6.19 6.60
CA ALA A 46 16.10 -6.80 5.80
C ALA A 46 17.03 -5.74 5.17
N ALA A 47 16.45 -4.61 4.75
CA ALA A 47 17.22 -3.53 4.13
C ALA A 47 18.01 -2.69 5.14
N LEU A 48 17.41 -2.34 6.29
CA LEU A 48 17.93 -1.30 7.19
C LEU A 48 18.35 -1.79 8.57
N GLY A 49 17.93 -2.98 8.96
CA GLY A 49 17.99 -3.46 10.34
C GLY A 49 16.81 -2.94 11.19
N PRO A 50 16.45 -3.64 12.29
CA PRO A 50 15.25 -3.35 13.09
C PRO A 50 15.29 -1.98 13.75
N ASP A 51 16.45 -1.50 14.18
CA ASP A 51 16.60 -0.20 14.89
C ASP A 51 16.21 1.00 14.02
N ARG A 52 16.27 0.85 12.70
CA ARG A 52 15.94 1.90 11.74
C ARG A 52 14.52 1.79 11.18
N VAL A 53 13.70 0.90 11.75
CA VAL A 53 12.31 0.67 11.36
C VAL A 53 11.40 0.90 12.56
N THR A 54 10.34 1.68 12.40
CA THR A 54 9.30 1.89 13.41
C THR A 54 7.95 1.45 12.84
N GLY A 55 7.25 0.58 13.55
CA GLY A 55 5.89 0.17 13.21
C GLY A 55 4.84 0.94 14.01
N LEU A 56 3.82 1.49 13.35
CA LEU A 56 2.67 2.08 14.02
C LEU A 56 1.43 1.21 13.83
N ILE A 57 0.82 0.81 14.94
CA ILE A 57 -0.44 0.07 14.97
C ILE A 57 -1.54 1.07 15.33
N MET A 58 -2.46 1.32 14.40
CA MET A 58 -3.44 2.40 14.52
C MET A 58 -4.88 1.88 14.44
N PRO A 59 -5.35 1.12 15.45
CA PRO A 59 -6.65 0.51 15.41
C PRO A 59 -7.78 1.53 15.62
N TYR A 60 -8.92 1.29 14.94
CA TYR A 60 -10.20 1.89 15.33
C TYR A 60 -10.83 1.10 16.47
N GLU A 61 -10.88 -0.23 16.36
CA GLU A 61 -11.21 -1.19 17.40
C GLU A 61 -10.10 -2.23 17.53
N HIS A 62 -10.02 -2.89 18.68
CA HIS A 62 -9.09 -4.00 18.85
C HIS A 62 -9.62 -5.23 18.11
N THR A 63 -8.82 -5.79 17.21
CA THR A 63 -9.15 -6.94 16.40
C THR A 63 -7.96 -7.92 16.41
N GLU A 64 -8.16 -9.15 15.95
CA GLU A 64 -7.09 -10.13 15.81
C GLU A 64 -5.92 -9.62 14.95
N SER A 65 -6.19 -8.76 13.97
CA SER A 65 -5.13 -8.17 13.13
C SER A 65 -4.14 -7.32 13.92
N VAL A 66 -4.60 -6.67 15.00
CA VAL A 66 -3.72 -5.91 15.91
C VAL A 66 -2.72 -6.84 16.58
N ASP A 67 -3.16 -8.00 17.04
CA ASP A 67 -2.28 -8.97 17.71
C ASP A 67 -1.32 -9.62 16.71
N LEU A 68 -1.79 -9.95 15.51
CA LEU A 68 -0.94 -10.45 14.42
C LEU A 68 0.15 -9.43 14.03
N ALA A 69 -0.20 -8.14 13.92
CA ALA A 69 0.75 -7.07 13.62
C ALA A 69 1.82 -6.95 14.71
N LYS A 70 1.42 -6.98 15.99
CA LYS A 70 2.35 -6.91 17.13
C LYS A 70 3.29 -8.11 17.14
N ASN A 71 2.75 -9.32 17.08
CA ASN A 71 3.53 -10.54 17.13
C ASN A 71 4.56 -10.61 15.98
N HIS A 72 4.20 -10.18 14.78
CA HIS A 72 5.14 -10.15 13.66
C HIS A 72 6.24 -9.11 13.85
N ALA A 73 5.92 -7.91 14.34
CA ALA A 73 6.92 -6.90 14.65
C ALA A 73 7.87 -7.34 15.78
N GLU A 74 7.36 -8.00 16.83
CA GLU A 74 8.16 -8.57 17.91
C GLU A 74 9.13 -9.63 17.40
N GLN A 75 8.69 -10.54 16.52
CA GLN A 75 9.56 -11.54 15.88
C GLN A 75 10.71 -10.93 15.10
N LEU A 76 10.50 -9.75 14.52
CA LEU A 76 11.52 -9.00 13.78
C LEU A 76 12.32 -8.02 14.66
N ASN A 77 12.08 -7.99 15.97
CA ASN A 77 12.67 -7.05 16.93
C ASN A 77 12.43 -5.58 16.57
N VAL A 78 11.29 -5.25 15.99
CA VAL A 78 10.93 -3.88 15.60
C VAL A 78 10.16 -3.19 16.70
N ASN A 79 10.55 -1.97 17.04
CA ASN A 79 9.82 -1.13 17.98
C ASN A 79 8.46 -0.74 17.39
N THR A 80 7.41 -0.87 18.19
CA THR A 80 6.05 -0.51 17.78
C THR A 80 5.38 0.40 18.77
N ASP A 81 4.63 1.39 18.26
CA ASP A 81 3.70 2.19 19.03
C ASP A 81 2.27 1.90 18.62
N THR A 82 1.35 1.93 19.59
CA THR A 82 -0.08 1.76 19.32
C THR A 82 -0.83 3.07 19.57
N VAL A 83 -1.46 3.60 18.51
CA VAL A 83 -2.21 4.85 18.54
C VAL A 83 -3.65 4.60 18.10
N SER A 84 -4.61 4.54 19.03
CA SER A 84 -6.01 4.37 18.66
C SER A 84 -6.55 5.60 17.93
N ILE A 85 -7.14 5.39 16.75
CA ILE A 85 -7.79 6.45 15.98
C ILE A 85 -9.25 6.71 16.41
N LYS A 86 -9.82 5.90 17.33
CA LYS A 86 -11.24 5.90 17.67
C LYS A 86 -11.76 7.26 18.12
N GLN A 87 -11.05 7.94 19.02
CA GLN A 87 -11.48 9.26 19.51
C GLN A 87 -11.37 10.34 18.44
N ILE A 88 -10.34 10.28 17.59
CA ILE A 88 -10.14 11.21 16.48
C ILE A 88 -11.31 11.10 15.50
N VAL A 89 -11.65 9.86 15.08
CA VAL A 89 -12.78 9.59 14.18
C VAL A 89 -14.10 10.09 14.80
N LYS A 90 -14.35 9.81 16.10
CA LYS A 90 -15.53 10.30 16.78
C LYS A 90 -15.64 11.82 16.77
N SER A 91 -14.53 12.53 16.97
CA SER A 91 -14.49 14.00 16.91
C SER A 91 -14.86 14.54 15.52
N PHE A 92 -14.33 13.92 14.45
CA PHE A 92 -14.72 14.28 13.08
C PHE A 92 -16.22 14.04 12.82
N LYS A 93 -16.73 12.87 13.22
CA LYS A 93 -18.16 12.53 13.02
C LYS A 93 -19.11 13.44 13.81
N SER A 94 -18.72 13.87 15.00
CA SER A 94 -19.52 14.81 15.80
C SER A 94 -19.47 16.24 15.23
N SER A 95 -18.43 16.60 14.51
CA SER A 95 -18.29 17.93 13.90
C SER A 95 -19.02 18.07 12.56
N SER A 96 -19.30 16.95 11.86
CA SER A 96 -19.92 17.01 10.52
C SER A 96 -20.59 15.69 10.12
N SER A 97 -21.78 15.81 9.51
CA SER A 97 -22.50 14.68 8.90
C SER A 97 -21.86 14.17 7.59
N LEU A 98 -20.85 14.85 7.04
CA LEU A 98 -20.13 14.44 5.84
C LEU A 98 -19.42 13.08 5.98
N PHE A 99 -19.19 12.64 7.23
CA PHE A 99 -18.54 11.35 7.54
C PHE A 99 -19.54 10.27 8.00
N ALA A 100 -20.84 10.45 7.75
CA ALA A 100 -21.86 9.48 8.12
C ALA A 100 -21.91 8.26 7.18
N GLU A 101 -21.53 8.44 5.91
CA GLU A 101 -21.49 7.37 4.94
C GLU A 101 -20.31 6.43 5.20
N LYS A 102 -20.53 5.12 5.09
CA LYS A 102 -19.57 4.06 5.39
C LYS A 102 -18.23 4.22 4.64
N LEU A 103 -18.28 4.51 3.35
CA LEU A 103 -17.08 4.75 2.54
C LEU A 103 -16.37 6.05 2.92
N SER A 104 -17.12 7.10 3.25
CA SER A 104 -16.55 8.38 3.71
C SER A 104 -15.83 8.21 5.05
N GLU A 105 -16.43 7.45 5.98
CA GLU A 105 -15.80 7.10 7.26
C GLU A 105 -14.53 6.25 7.07
N GLY A 106 -14.56 5.22 6.22
CA GLY A 106 -13.40 4.42 5.91
C GLY A 106 -12.23 5.24 5.32
N ASN A 107 -12.55 6.14 4.39
CA ASN A 107 -11.57 7.09 3.85
C ASN A 107 -11.01 8.05 4.92
N LEU A 108 -11.82 8.44 5.90
CA LEU A 108 -11.37 9.25 7.04
C LEU A 108 -10.37 8.46 7.89
N HIS A 109 -10.64 7.18 8.18
CA HIS A 109 -9.71 6.31 8.92
C HIS A 109 -8.32 6.28 8.26
N SER A 110 -8.26 6.07 6.95
CA SER A 110 -7.00 6.04 6.20
C SER A 110 -6.26 7.38 6.26
N ARG A 111 -6.96 8.51 6.15
CA ARG A 111 -6.35 9.85 6.22
C ARG A 111 -5.83 10.21 7.61
N ILE A 112 -6.54 9.80 8.66
CA ILE A 112 -6.08 9.98 10.04
C ILE A 112 -4.79 9.18 10.25
N ARG A 113 -4.74 7.91 9.82
CA ARG A 113 -3.53 7.07 9.90
C ARG A 113 -2.36 7.69 9.17
N MET A 114 -2.56 8.19 7.96
CA MET A 114 -1.54 8.89 7.19
C MET A 114 -1.00 10.11 7.96
N SER A 115 -1.87 10.93 8.54
CA SER A 115 -1.44 12.10 9.31
C SER A 115 -0.61 11.73 10.54
N ILE A 116 -0.95 10.63 11.22
CA ILE A 116 -0.19 10.11 12.37
C ILE A 116 1.18 9.60 11.90
N LEU A 117 1.24 8.86 10.79
CA LEU A 117 2.49 8.36 10.21
C LEU A 117 3.46 9.49 9.86
N TYR A 118 2.97 10.54 9.18
CA TYR A 118 3.81 11.71 8.87
C TYR A 118 4.22 12.49 10.12
N GLY A 119 3.36 12.57 11.14
CA GLY A 119 3.74 13.16 12.44
C GLY A 119 4.89 12.38 13.10
N ALA A 120 4.81 11.05 13.13
CA ALA A 120 5.86 10.20 13.67
C ALA A 120 7.14 10.25 12.81
N GLY A 121 7.00 10.22 11.50
CA GLY A 121 8.11 10.33 10.56
C GLY A 121 8.90 11.64 10.75
N PHE A 122 8.19 12.77 10.83
CA PHE A 122 8.81 14.08 11.07
C PHE A 122 9.55 14.13 12.42
N SER A 123 8.91 13.64 13.49
CA SER A 123 9.48 13.68 14.84
C SER A 123 10.74 12.81 15.00
N SER A 124 10.91 11.79 14.15
CA SER A 124 12.02 10.83 14.25
C SER A 124 12.96 10.86 13.03
N ASN A 125 12.86 11.86 12.17
CA ASN A 125 13.59 11.95 10.89
C ASN A 125 13.50 10.66 10.06
N ARG A 126 12.28 10.11 9.90
CA ARG A 126 12.02 8.85 9.18
C ARG A 126 11.05 9.07 8.02
N LEU A 127 11.28 8.36 6.93
CA LEU A 127 10.36 8.36 5.79
C LEU A 127 9.15 7.46 6.05
N VAL A 128 8.00 7.86 5.52
CA VAL A 128 6.76 7.07 5.56
C VAL A 128 6.75 6.06 4.42
N VAL A 129 6.79 4.78 4.74
CA VAL A 129 6.74 3.69 3.75
C VAL A 129 5.30 3.26 3.52
N GLY A 130 4.91 3.21 2.25
CA GLY A 130 3.61 2.70 1.86
C GLY A 130 3.60 1.20 1.62
N THR A 131 2.45 0.61 1.82
CA THR A 131 2.23 -0.83 1.74
C THR A 131 1.32 -1.24 0.57
N SER A 132 0.98 -0.31 -0.33
CA SER A 132 0.16 -0.64 -1.50
C SER A 132 0.96 -1.43 -2.53
N ASN A 133 0.35 -2.46 -3.09
CA ASN A 133 0.90 -3.30 -4.14
C ASN A 133 0.41 -2.85 -5.53
N LYS A 134 1.00 -3.42 -6.60
CA LYS A 134 0.69 -3.07 -8.01
C LYS A 134 -0.78 -3.29 -8.36
N SER A 135 -1.37 -4.39 -7.90
CA SER A 135 -2.76 -4.74 -8.19
C SER A 135 -3.72 -3.68 -7.65
N GLU A 136 -3.55 -3.30 -6.39
CA GLU A 136 -4.34 -2.24 -5.73
C GLU A 136 -4.12 -0.88 -6.36
N LEU A 137 -2.86 -0.51 -6.62
CA LEU A 137 -2.51 0.76 -7.25
C LEU A 137 -3.18 0.92 -8.62
N LEU A 138 -3.16 -0.12 -9.47
CA LEU A 138 -3.70 -0.05 -10.83
C LEU A 138 -5.21 0.13 -10.85
N ILE A 139 -5.96 -0.59 -10.00
CA ILE A 139 -7.42 -0.45 -9.94
C ILE A 139 -7.89 0.71 -9.05
N GLY A 140 -6.95 1.36 -8.34
CA GLY A 140 -7.25 2.48 -7.43
C GLY A 140 -7.91 2.08 -6.13
N TYR A 141 -7.68 0.86 -5.67
CA TYR A 141 -8.20 0.36 -4.39
C TYR A 141 -7.34 0.82 -3.23
N TRP A 142 -7.37 2.10 -3.01
CA TRP A 142 -6.68 2.82 -1.93
C TRP A 142 -7.28 4.23 -1.79
N THR A 143 -7.12 4.83 -0.62
CA THR A 143 -7.62 6.17 -0.33
C THR A 143 -6.60 7.23 -0.76
N LYS A 144 -6.99 8.08 -1.70
CA LYS A 144 -6.17 9.23 -2.11
C LYS A 144 -5.92 10.14 -0.90
N TRP A 145 -4.63 10.41 -0.63
CA TRP A 145 -4.18 11.15 0.56
C TRP A 145 -4.55 10.48 1.89
N GLY A 146 -4.67 9.15 1.86
CA GLY A 146 -4.75 8.28 3.02
C GLY A 146 -3.61 7.27 2.97
N ASP A 147 -3.90 5.99 2.83
CA ASP A 147 -2.90 4.92 2.65
C ASP A 147 -2.04 5.07 1.38
N GLY A 148 -2.51 5.83 0.38
CA GLY A 148 -1.70 6.24 -0.77
C GLY A 148 -0.82 7.47 -0.53
N GLY A 149 -0.87 8.11 0.63
CA GLY A 149 0.00 9.23 1.01
C GLY A 149 1.26 8.71 1.70
N THR A 150 2.31 8.46 0.92
CA THR A 150 3.57 7.85 1.38
C THR A 150 4.75 8.42 0.61
N ASP A 151 5.97 8.29 1.16
CA ASP A 151 7.17 8.78 0.50
C ASP A 151 7.68 7.81 -0.58
N PHE A 152 7.50 6.51 -0.39
CA PHE A 152 7.83 5.49 -1.39
C PHE A 152 7.11 4.16 -1.13
N LEU A 153 7.08 3.29 -2.14
CA LEU A 153 6.31 2.04 -2.18
C LEU A 153 7.22 0.85 -2.57
N PRO A 154 7.80 0.11 -1.62
CA PRO A 154 8.72 -1.01 -1.91
C PRO A 154 8.08 -2.14 -2.71
N ILE A 155 6.79 -2.41 -2.47
CA ILE A 155 6.02 -3.47 -3.13
C ILE A 155 5.08 -2.94 -4.23
N GLY A 156 5.22 -1.65 -4.60
CA GLY A 156 4.32 -1.00 -5.55
C GLY A 156 4.38 -1.55 -6.98
N ASP A 157 5.41 -2.34 -7.32
CA ASP A 157 5.52 -3.02 -8.62
C ASP A 157 5.31 -4.55 -8.52
N LEU A 158 4.88 -5.05 -7.35
CA LEU A 158 4.52 -6.45 -7.15
C LEU A 158 3.00 -6.65 -7.23
N TYR A 159 2.56 -7.65 -7.99
CA TYR A 159 1.18 -8.10 -7.97
C TYR A 159 0.83 -8.73 -6.61
N LYS A 160 -0.44 -8.74 -6.23
CA LYS A 160 -0.88 -9.32 -4.95
C LYS A 160 -0.43 -10.76 -4.77
N SER A 161 -0.53 -11.58 -5.81
CA SER A 161 -0.03 -12.96 -5.81
C SER A 161 1.47 -13.05 -5.56
N GLN A 162 2.25 -12.12 -6.08
CA GLN A 162 3.69 -12.03 -5.84
C GLN A 162 4.00 -11.59 -4.41
N VAL A 163 3.18 -10.70 -3.82
CA VAL A 163 3.33 -10.32 -2.40
C VAL A 163 3.13 -11.53 -1.49
N TYR A 164 2.17 -12.40 -1.78
CA TYR A 164 2.00 -13.66 -1.03
C TYR A 164 3.22 -14.58 -1.15
N SER A 165 3.70 -14.82 -2.37
CA SER A 165 4.91 -15.65 -2.59
C SER A 165 6.13 -15.08 -1.86
N LEU A 166 6.30 -13.77 -1.89
CA LEU A 166 7.38 -13.08 -1.19
C LEU A 166 7.21 -13.16 0.33
N GLY A 167 5.98 -13.10 0.82
CA GLY A 167 5.65 -13.28 2.23
C GLY A 167 6.04 -14.67 2.76
N GLU A 168 5.79 -15.71 1.97
CA GLU A 168 6.23 -17.08 2.29
C GLU A 168 7.76 -17.17 2.35
N GLU A 169 8.46 -16.59 1.37
CA GLU A 169 9.94 -16.57 1.30
C GLU A 169 10.55 -15.82 2.48
N LEU A 170 9.95 -14.71 2.90
CA LEU A 170 10.39 -13.89 4.03
C LEU A 170 9.99 -14.46 5.40
N GLY A 171 9.28 -15.59 5.44
CA GLY A 171 8.85 -16.22 6.68
C GLY A 171 7.75 -15.45 7.44
N VAL A 172 6.88 -14.74 6.73
CA VAL A 172 5.71 -14.08 7.33
C VAL A 172 4.83 -15.13 8.01
N PRO A 173 4.35 -14.89 9.24
CA PRO A 173 3.56 -15.87 9.99
C PRO A 173 2.34 -16.39 9.23
N SER A 174 2.08 -17.70 9.32
CA SER A 174 0.97 -18.35 8.64
C SER A 174 -0.41 -17.74 8.99
N GLY A 175 -0.57 -17.21 10.21
CA GLY A 175 -1.78 -16.52 10.63
C GLY A 175 -2.05 -15.25 9.79
N ILE A 176 -1.01 -14.59 9.26
CA ILE A 176 -1.14 -13.45 8.33
C ILE A 176 -1.35 -13.95 6.91
N LEU A 177 -0.57 -14.95 6.46
CA LEU A 177 -0.64 -15.51 5.12
C LEU A 177 -2.02 -16.11 4.79
N SER A 178 -2.68 -16.74 5.77
CA SER A 178 -3.98 -17.40 5.57
C SER A 178 -5.19 -16.46 5.62
N ARG A 179 -4.99 -15.18 6.01
CA ARG A 179 -6.11 -14.22 6.09
C ARG A 179 -6.57 -13.77 4.71
N LYS A 180 -7.88 -13.64 4.57
CA LYS A 180 -8.47 -13.03 3.38
C LYS A 180 -8.08 -11.56 3.30
N PRO A 181 -7.73 -11.05 2.11
CA PRO A 181 -7.47 -9.62 1.91
C PRO A 181 -8.68 -8.78 2.30
N THR A 182 -8.43 -7.75 3.11
CA THR A 182 -9.45 -6.80 3.54
C THR A 182 -8.81 -5.47 3.90
N ALA A 183 -9.46 -4.37 3.54
CA ALA A 183 -9.07 -3.03 3.97
C ALA A 183 -9.46 -2.71 5.43
N GLU A 184 -10.24 -3.60 6.09
CA GLU A 184 -10.75 -3.44 7.47
C GLU A 184 -11.37 -2.07 7.76
N LEU A 185 -12.06 -1.50 6.77
CA LEU A 185 -12.77 -0.23 6.95
C LEU A 185 -14.11 -0.43 7.68
N TRP A 186 -14.66 -1.65 7.67
CA TRP A 186 -15.86 -2.09 8.38
C TRP A 186 -15.85 -3.60 8.60
N GLU A 187 -16.68 -4.04 9.54
CA GLU A 187 -16.81 -5.45 9.90
C GLU A 187 -17.33 -6.29 8.73
N GLY A 188 -16.68 -7.45 8.50
CA GLY A 188 -17.03 -8.39 7.43
C GLY A 188 -16.66 -7.96 6.01
N GLN A 189 -15.90 -6.88 5.83
CA GLN A 189 -15.40 -6.48 4.52
C GLN A 189 -14.39 -7.51 3.99
N THR A 190 -14.52 -7.86 2.71
CA THR A 190 -13.45 -8.52 1.95
C THR A 190 -13.28 -7.80 0.61
N ASP A 191 -12.04 -7.66 0.18
CA ASP A 191 -11.72 -6.92 -1.05
C ASP A 191 -12.36 -7.59 -2.28
N GLU A 192 -12.28 -8.93 -2.38
CA GLU A 192 -12.78 -9.71 -3.51
C GLU A 192 -14.32 -9.67 -3.63
N GLU A 193 -15.04 -9.63 -2.51
CA GLU A 193 -16.50 -9.43 -2.53
C GLU A 193 -16.88 -8.04 -3.04
N GLU A 194 -16.10 -7.02 -2.68
CA GLU A 194 -16.32 -5.65 -3.14
C GLU A 194 -16.00 -5.51 -4.63
N PHE A 195 -14.94 -6.15 -5.10
CA PHE A 195 -14.58 -6.15 -6.52
C PHE A 195 -15.53 -7.00 -7.35
N GLY A 196 -15.99 -8.16 -6.82
CA GLY A 196 -16.69 -9.20 -7.54
C GLY A 196 -15.80 -9.99 -8.51
N PHE A 197 -14.51 -10.10 -8.21
CA PHE A 197 -13.50 -10.96 -8.81
C PHE A 197 -12.37 -11.20 -7.81
N THR A 198 -11.57 -12.23 -8.03
CA THR A 198 -10.45 -12.59 -7.16
C THR A 198 -9.18 -11.80 -7.50
N TYR A 199 -8.24 -11.69 -6.54
CA TYR A 199 -6.92 -11.12 -6.82
C TYR A 199 -6.17 -11.92 -7.89
N LEU A 200 -6.35 -13.24 -7.95
CA LEU A 200 -5.74 -14.07 -8.98
C LEU A 200 -6.25 -13.68 -10.38
N GLU A 201 -7.56 -13.49 -10.55
CA GLU A 201 -8.14 -13.02 -11.80
C GLU A 201 -7.65 -11.60 -12.14
N LEU A 202 -7.61 -10.72 -11.15
CA LEU A 202 -7.09 -9.37 -11.31
C LEU A 202 -5.66 -9.39 -11.84
N ASP A 203 -4.76 -10.11 -11.15
CA ASP A 203 -3.35 -10.17 -11.49
C ASP A 203 -3.11 -10.77 -12.88
N GLN A 204 -3.87 -11.81 -13.26
CA GLN A 204 -3.81 -12.40 -14.61
C GLN A 204 -4.22 -11.39 -15.68
N VAL A 205 -5.28 -10.62 -15.44
CA VAL A 205 -5.74 -9.60 -16.40
C VAL A 205 -4.69 -8.48 -16.51
N LEU A 206 -4.19 -7.97 -15.38
CA LEU A 206 -3.19 -6.90 -15.37
C LEU A 206 -1.89 -7.32 -16.06
N PHE A 207 -1.41 -8.53 -15.79
CA PHE A 207 -0.22 -9.11 -16.39
C PHE A 207 -0.29 -9.20 -17.93
N ASN A 208 -1.46 -9.57 -18.47
CA ASN A 208 -1.67 -9.64 -19.91
C ASN A 208 -1.88 -8.24 -20.52
N LEU A 209 -2.57 -7.33 -19.83
CA LEU A 209 -2.69 -5.92 -20.26
C LEU A 209 -1.32 -5.24 -20.38
N GLU A 210 -0.40 -5.51 -19.46
CA GLU A 210 0.97 -5.00 -19.48
C GLU A 210 1.76 -5.48 -20.71
N ARG A 211 1.36 -6.61 -21.32
CA ARG A 211 1.90 -7.18 -22.55
C ARG A 211 1.13 -6.76 -23.80
N PHE A 212 0.23 -5.79 -23.65
CA PHE A 212 -0.60 -5.27 -24.72
C PHE A 212 -1.57 -6.29 -25.35
N ASP A 213 -1.92 -7.37 -24.62
CA ASP A 213 -2.92 -8.30 -25.08
C ASP A 213 -4.31 -7.62 -25.17
N SER A 214 -5.04 -7.93 -26.23
CA SER A 214 -6.42 -7.48 -26.38
C SER A 214 -7.36 -8.19 -25.39
N VAL A 215 -8.53 -7.61 -25.15
CA VAL A 215 -9.53 -8.21 -24.23
C VAL A 215 -9.91 -9.62 -24.61
N SER A 216 -10.03 -9.90 -25.91
CA SER A 216 -10.33 -11.24 -26.44
C SER A 216 -9.19 -12.23 -26.18
N GLN A 217 -7.94 -11.83 -26.41
CA GLN A 217 -6.76 -12.64 -26.13
C GLN A 217 -6.61 -12.94 -24.62
N ILE A 218 -6.88 -11.96 -23.75
CA ILE A 218 -6.86 -12.17 -22.30
C ILE A 218 -7.90 -13.22 -21.92
N SER A 219 -9.15 -13.08 -22.42
CA SER A 219 -10.21 -14.03 -22.12
C SER A 219 -9.89 -15.44 -22.61
N GLU A 220 -9.31 -15.58 -23.80
CA GLU A 220 -8.90 -16.86 -24.39
C GLU A 220 -7.77 -17.52 -23.56
N LYS A 221 -6.76 -16.75 -23.16
CA LYS A 221 -5.59 -17.25 -22.40
C LYS A 221 -5.92 -17.63 -20.96
N THR A 222 -6.83 -16.90 -20.32
CA THR A 222 -7.07 -17.00 -18.86
C THR A 222 -8.41 -17.68 -18.51
N GLY A 223 -9.34 -17.78 -19.45
CA GLY A 223 -10.71 -18.22 -19.19
C GLY A 223 -11.58 -17.17 -18.47
N ILE A 224 -11.04 -15.99 -18.15
CA ILE A 224 -11.76 -14.94 -17.45
C ILE A 224 -12.78 -14.29 -18.39
N SER A 225 -14.00 -14.06 -17.88
CA SER A 225 -15.09 -13.51 -18.68
C SER A 225 -14.79 -12.09 -19.17
N LEU A 226 -15.23 -11.76 -20.38
CA LEU A 226 -15.12 -10.41 -20.96
C LEU A 226 -15.71 -9.34 -20.04
N LYS A 227 -16.74 -9.68 -19.25
CA LYS A 227 -17.39 -8.79 -18.29
C LYS A 227 -16.43 -8.40 -17.14
N ILE A 228 -15.70 -9.36 -16.59
CA ILE A 228 -14.71 -9.11 -15.54
C ILE A 228 -13.56 -8.26 -16.09
N ILE A 229 -13.01 -8.63 -17.26
CA ILE A 229 -11.92 -7.87 -17.89
C ILE A 229 -12.35 -6.42 -18.16
N ALA A 230 -13.56 -6.20 -18.68
CA ALA A 230 -14.09 -4.85 -18.90
C ALA A 230 -14.24 -4.05 -17.60
N LYS A 231 -14.71 -4.71 -16.50
CA LYS A 231 -14.81 -4.09 -15.18
C LYS A 231 -13.43 -3.65 -14.66
N ILE A 232 -12.42 -4.52 -14.74
CA ILE A 232 -11.05 -4.21 -14.34
C ILE A 232 -10.49 -3.01 -15.13
N LYS A 233 -10.65 -3.02 -16.47
CA LYS A 233 -10.24 -1.89 -17.31
C LYS A 233 -10.94 -0.58 -16.93
N LYS A 234 -12.23 -0.62 -16.60
CA LYS A 234 -12.96 0.55 -16.13
C LYS A 234 -12.42 1.08 -14.81
N LEU A 235 -12.08 0.21 -13.84
CA LEU A 235 -11.46 0.61 -12.58
C LEU A 235 -10.11 1.27 -12.81
N ILE A 236 -9.25 0.70 -13.67
CA ILE A 236 -7.96 1.29 -14.05
C ILE A 236 -8.15 2.71 -14.60
N GLN A 237 -9.09 2.90 -15.51
CA GLN A 237 -9.33 4.20 -16.15
C GLN A 237 -9.91 5.23 -15.18
N SER A 238 -10.89 4.85 -14.37
CA SER A 238 -11.55 5.77 -13.44
C SER A 238 -10.63 6.20 -12.29
N SER A 239 -9.60 5.43 -11.98
CA SER A 239 -8.66 5.68 -10.88
C SER A 239 -7.36 6.36 -11.28
N ILE A 240 -7.17 6.73 -12.54
CA ILE A 240 -5.94 7.38 -13.03
C ILE A 240 -5.55 8.59 -12.16
N HIS A 241 -6.53 9.41 -11.77
CA HIS A 241 -6.29 10.61 -10.95
C HIS A 241 -5.65 10.32 -9.58
N LYS A 242 -5.68 9.06 -9.13
CA LYS A 242 -5.04 8.65 -7.86
C LYS A 242 -3.53 8.43 -8.04
N ARG A 243 -3.09 8.00 -9.24
CA ARG A 243 -1.70 7.58 -9.55
C ARG A 243 -0.82 8.68 -10.14
N VAL A 244 -1.39 9.84 -10.39
CA VAL A 244 -0.66 10.96 -10.97
C VAL A 244 -0.57 12.11 -9.99
N PHE A 245 0.53 12.86 -10.07
CA PHE A 245 0.64 14.11 -9.34
C PHE A 245 -0.52 15.04 -9.76
N PRO A 246 -1.06 15.88 -8.86
CA PRO A 246 -2.11 16.82 -9.23
C PRO A 246 -1.75 17.61 -10.49
N PRO A 247 -2.60 17.59 -11.55
CA PRO A 247 -2.28 18.31 -12.78
C PRO A 247 -2.04 19.78 -12.52
N VAL A 248 -0.95 20.30 -13.06
CA VAL A 248 -0.59 21.73 -12.98
C VAL A 248 -0.92 22.40 -14.31
N CYS A 249 -1.60 23.54 -14.25
CA CYS A 249 -1.85 24.36 -15.45
C CYS A 249 -0.52 24.92 -15.97
N LYS A 250 -0.11 24.47 -17.15
CA LYS A 250 1.14 24.92 -17.76
C LYS A 250 0.99 26.32 -18.33
N ILE A 251 1.71 27.27 -17.74
CA ILE A 251 1.75 28.67 -18.19
C ILE A 251 3.18 29.09 -18.60
N GLY A 252 4.18 28.54 -17.91
CA GLY A 252 5.60 28.86 -18.12
C GLY A 252 6.31 27.87 -19.04
N LEU A 253 7.59 28.14 -19.31
CA LEU A 253 8.48 27.26 -20.11
C LEU A 253 8.69 25.91 -19.45
N ARG A 254 8.82 25.87 -18.13
CA ARG A 254 8.99 24.65 -17.33
C ARG A 254 7.96 24.62 -16.21
N THR A 255 7.32 23.47 -16.03
CA THR A 255 6.27 23.24 -15.03
C THR A 255 6.65 22.08 -14.14
N VAL A 256 6.56 22.26 -12.82
CA VAL A 256 6.82 21.20 -11.82
C VAL A 256 5.93 20.01 -12.11
N GLY A 257 6.50 18.81 -12.04
CA GLY A 257 5.78 17.56 -12.32
C GLY A 257 5.55 17.24 -13.81
N LEU A 258 5.93 18.15 -14.74
CA LEU A 258 5.86 17.93 -16.19
C LEU A 258 7.24 18.00 -16.85
N ASP A 259 7.81 19.20 -16.94
CA ASP A 259 9.07 19.45 -17.67
C ASP A 259 10.25 19.74 -16.76
N TRP A 260 9.98 20.15 -15.51
CA TRP A 260 11.02 20.37 -14.51
C TRP A 260 11.44 19.03 -13.93
N ARG A 261 12.60 18.54 -14.37
CA ARG A 261 13.26 17.37 -13.82
C ARG A 261 14.40 17.83 -12.93
N GLU A 262 14.25 17.62 -11.64
CA GLU A 262 15.35 17.77 -10.70
C GLU A 262 16.21 16.51 -10.78
N THR A 263 17.51 16.68 -11.04
CA THR A 263 18.47 15.60 -10.90
C THR A 263 18.76 15.46 -9.40
N ILE A 264 18.14 14.47 -8.76
CA ILE A 264 18.49 14.09 -7.40
C ILE A 264 19.88 13.48 -7.47
N GLY A 265 20.87 14.14 -6.81
CA GLY A 265 22.16 13.52 -6.51
C GLY A 265 23.28 13.71 -7.52
N THR A 266 23.47 14.93 -8.03
CA THR A 266 24.77 15.34 -8.60
C THR A 266 25.25 16.63 -7.93
N GLN A 267 25.82 16.52 -6.77
CA GLN A 267 26.85 17.42 -6.24
C GLN A 267 27.97 16.58 -5.66
#